data_af80d7097957afc9963d3f1a09c8e2da
#
_entry.id   af80d7097957afc9963d3f1a09c8e2da
#
_cell.length_a   1.000
_cell.length_b   1.000
_cell.length_c   1.000
_cell.angle_alpha   90.00
_cell.angle_beta   90.00
_cell.angle_gamma   90.00
#
_symmetry.space_group_name_H-M   'P 1'
#
loop_
_entity.id
_entity.type
_entity.pdbx_description
1 polymer ?
#
loop_
_entity_poly.entity_id
_entity_poly.type
_entity_poly.pdbx_seq_one_letter_code
_entity_poly.pdbx_strand_id
1 'polypeptide(L)'
;MKVHTYILRFLQSNFTHYFVLFFIVISILSVIASSFQEMRSYQYSLFAVTYVSSFIFFLEYLARIFSAPALYTHLHPVRARMKYAFSFYGFVDLVACLPWILTYFYWDSQVVHIIILPYIFIIFKLIRHSRSFQIIGHVLVSVKDELTTAYTACLIMVSFSSILMYYIERNAQPDVFRNIGDSFWWAVVTFTTTGYGDIYPITPLGKLLGIIISLIGIAMIAIPTGIIGSAFVNIMQERSREEMERRLKKKQQEEEKEQEEKKLEKEGKLIKGKRENSQKKIKRIFKKVADPYLDDADMN
;
A
#
# COMPACT_ATOMS: atom_id res chain seq x y z
N MET A 1 21.93 0.99 17.98
CA MET A 1 21.59 0.83 16.55
C MET A 1 21.13 -0.57 16.18
N LYS A 2 21.85 -1.65 16.56
CA LYS A 2 21.48 -3.05 16.21
C LYS A 2 20.07 -3.49 16.66
N VAL A 3 19.62 -3.11 17.88
CA VAL A 3 18.30 -3.49 18.43
C VAL A 3 17.13 -2.87 17.62
N HIS A 4 17.21 -1.58 17.30
CA HIS A 4 16.18 -0.89 16.50
C HIS A 4 16.02 -1.51 15.10
N THR A 5 17.15 -1.90 14.48
CA THR A 5 17.14 -2.55 13.17
C THR A 5 16.55 -3.98 13.24
N TYR A 6 16.83 -4.71 14.32
CA TYR A 6 16.27 -6.04 14.52
C TYR A 6 14.75 -5.98 14.69
N ILE A 7 14.25 -5.08 15.55
CA ILE A 7 12.81 -4.88 15.75
C ILE A 7 12.13 -4.45 14.43
N LEU A 8 12.76 -3.55 13.68
CA LEU A 8 12.22 -3.11 12.38
C LEU A 8 12.10 -4.28 11.40
N ARG A 9 13.11 -5.15 11.30
CA ARG A 9 13.07 -6.36 10.46
C ARG A 9 11.97 -7.34 10.91
N PHE A 10 11.80 -7.52 12.21
CA PHE A 10 10.72 -8.35 12.75
C PHE A 10 9.36 -7.79 12.38
N LEU A 11 9.14 -6.48 12.54
CA LEU A 11 7.89 -5.82 12.15
C LEU A 11 7.62 -5.85 10.63
N GLN A 12 8.66 -6.00 9.82
CA GLN A 12 8.56 -6.14 8.36
C GLN A 12 8.49 -7.61 7.90
N SER A 13 8.57 -8.57 8.81
CA SER A 13 8.48 -9.98 8.47
C SER A 13 7.08 -10.37 7.97
N ASN A 14 7.00 -11.35 7.08
CA ASN A 14 5.73 -11.87 6.58
C ASN A 14 4.85 -12.39 7.72
N PHE A 15 5.44 -12.99 8.76
CA PHE A 15 4.71 -13.47 9.92
C PHE A 15 3.98 -12.34 10.64
N THR A 16 4.70 -11.27 11.02
CA THR A 16 4.09 -10.09 11.69
C THR A 16 3.02 -9.45 10.81
N HIS A 17 3.27 -9.41 9.51
CA HIS A 17 2.33 -8.86 8.53
C HIS A 17 0.99 -9.61 8.54
N TYR A 18 1.01 -10.95 8.37
CA TYR A 18 -0.21 -11.76 8.39
C TYR A 18 -0.87 -11.81 9.77
N PHE A 19 -0.07 -11.80 10.83
CA PHE A 19 -0.56 -11.75 12.21
C PHE A 19 -1.37 -10.47 12.48
N VAL A 20 -0.82 -9.30 12.15
CA VAL A 20 -1.53 -8.03 12.31
C VAL A 20 -2.76 -7.96 11.40
N LEU A 21 -2.65 -8.44 10.15
CA LEU A 21 -3.77 -8.49 9.21
C LEU A 21 -4.93 -9.33 9.75
N PHE A 22 -4.64 -10.48 10.35
CA PHE A 22 -5.64 -11.34 11.00
C PHE A 22 -6.40 -10.57 12.09
N PHE A 23 -5.68 -9.85 12.98
CA PHE A 23 -6.32 -9.06 14.05
C PHE A 23 -7.09 -7.85 13.52
N ILE A 24 -6.67 -7.24 12.41
CA ILE A 24 -7.45 -6.20 11.73
C ILE A 24 -8.78 -6.78 11.23
N VAL A 25 -8.75 -7.88 10.51
CA VAL A 25 -9.96 -8.49 9.93
C VAL A 25 -10.92 -8.96 11.02
N ILE A 26 -10.43 -9.70 12.03
CA ILE A 26 -11.29 -10.22 13.09
C ILE A 26 -11.89 -9.10 13.95
N SER A 27 -11.16 -8.01 14.16
CA SER A 27 -11.64 -6.83 14.88
C SER A 27 -12.76 -6.11 14.10
N ILE A 28 -12.62 -5.94 12.79
CA ILE A 28 -13.65 -5.36 11.92
C ILE A 28 -14.90 -6.25 11.93
N LEU A 29 -14.73 -7.57 11.74
CA LEU A 29 -15.84 -8.52 11.78
C LEU A 29 -16.56 -8.52 13.14
N SER A 30 -15.80 -8.41 14.24
CA SER A 30 -16.36 -8.32 15.59
C SER A 30 -17.21 -7.06 15.79
N VAL A 31 -16.76 -5.90 15.29
CA VAL A 31 -17.53 -4.65 15.34
C VAL A 31 -18.79 -4.75 14.48
N ILE A 32 -18.70 -5.32 13.27
CA ILE A 32 -19.88 -5.55 12.44
C ILE A 32 -20.86 -6.50 13.14
N ALA A 33 -20.38 -7.63 13.68
CA ALA A 33 -21.21 -8.59 14.40
C ALA A 33 -21.90 -7.97 15.62
N SER A 34 -21.22 -7.08 16.34
CA SER A 34 -21.80 -6.40 17.52
C SER A 34 -22.98 -5.47 17.19
N SER A 35 -23.17 -5.10 15.92
CA SER A 35 -24.31 -4.29 15.46
C SER A 35 -25.61 -5.10 15.29
N PHE A 36 -25.53 -6.43 15.21
CA PHE A 36 -26.70 -7.30 15.06
C PHE A 36 -27.34 -7.62 16.41
N GLN A 37 -28.68 -7.50 16.47
CA GLN A 37 -29.44 -7.79 17.70
C GLN A 37 -29.34 -9.25 18.13
N GLU A 38 -29.25 -10.18 17.20
CA GLU A 38 -29.09 -11.62 17.43
C GLU A 38 -27.77 -11.94 18.13
N MET A 39 -26.74 -11.12 17.95
CA MET A 39 -25.42 -11.30 18.57
C MET A 39 -25.28 -10.66 19.95
N ARG A 40 -26.38 -10.12 20.51
CA ARG A 40 -26.38 -9.45 21.82
C ARG A 40 -25.93 -10.35 22.96
N SER A 41 -26.23 -11.64 22.88
CA SER A 41 -25.78 -12.66 23.86
C SER A 41 -24.25 -12.85 23.85
N TYR A 42 -23.58 -12.56 22.74
CA TYR A 42 -22.13 -12.70 22.57
C TYR A 42 -21.37 -11.37 22.68
N GLN A 43 -22.04 -10.31 23.10
CA GLN A 43 -21.50 -8.96 23.12
C GLN A 43 -20.20 -8.87 23.91
N TYR A 44 -20.12 -9.52 25.08
CA TYR A 44 -18.89 -9.56 25.88
C TYR A 44 -17.73 -10.23 25.17
N SER A 45 -17.98 -11.33 24.45
CA SER A 45 -16.94 -12.03 23.67
C SER A 45 -16.46 -11.19 22.51
N LEU A 46 -17.35 -10.49 21.80
CA LEU A 46 -17.01 -9.59 20.72
C LEU A 46 -16.18 -8.39 21.22
N PHE A 47 -16.57 -7.82 22.37
CA PHE A 47 -15.77 -6.79 23.02
C PHE A 47 -14.39 -7.28 23.44
N ALA A 48 -14.28 -8.50 23.97
CA ALA A 48 -12.99 -9.08 24.34
C ALA A 48 -12.06 -9.22 23.13
N VAL A 49 -12.58 -9.70 21.99
CA VAL A 49 -11.81 -9.81 20.72
C VAL A 49 -11.30 -8.43 20.31
N THR A 50 -12.16 -7.43 20.34
CA THR A 50 -11.86 -6.06 19.96
C THR A 50 -10.81 -5.43 20.88
N TYR A 51 -10.95 -5.65 22.18
CA TYR A 51 -10.02 -5.18 23.21
C TYR A 51 -8.63 -5.81 23.06
N VAL A 52 -8.55 -7.13 22.87
CA VAL A 52 -7.29 -7.85 22.66
C VAL A 52 -6.63 -7.38 21.37
N SER A 53 -7.39 -7.21 20.30
CA SER A 53 -6.86 -6.70 19.01
C SER A 53 -6.25 -5.31 19.18
N SER A 54 -6.96 -4.40 19.89
CA SER A 54 -6.50 -3.04 20.13
C SER A 54 -5.24 -2.99 21.01
N PHE A 55 -5.13 -3.91 21.99
CA PHE A 55 -3.90 -4.08 22.78
C PHE A 55 -2.72 -4.53 21.92
N ILE A 56 -2.93 -5.47 20.99
CA ILE A 56 -1.91 -5.91 20.05
C ILE A 56 -1.46 -4.74 19.15
N PHE A 57 -2.39 -3.91 18.68
CA PHE A 57 -2.07 -2.71 17.90
C PHE A 57 -1.29 -1.70 18.73
N PHE A 58 -1.56 -1.58 20.02
CA PHE A 58 -0.77 -0.74 20.92
C PHE A 58 0.67 -1.24 21.04
N LEU A 59 0.89 -2.54 21.22
CA LEU A 59 2.23 -3.12 21.26
C LEU A 59 2.97 -2.91 19.94
N GLU A 60 2.27 -3.10 18.81
CA GLU A 60 2.83 -2.82 17.48
C GLU A 60 3.23 -1.34 17.35
N TYR A 61 2.38 -0.42 17.77
CA TYR A 61 2.66 1.02 17.72
C TYR A 61 3.89 1.40 18.54
N LEU A 62 3.99 0.90 19.80
CA LEU A 62 5.18 1.10 20.62
C LEU A 62 6.45 0.56 19.97
N ALA A 63 6.39 -0.65 19.42
CA ALA A 63 7.52 -1.26 18.72
C ALA A 63 7.96 -0.43 17.50
N ARG A 64 7.01 0.16 16.77
CA ARG A 64 7.27 1.06 15.63
C ARG A 64 7.89 2.38 16.05
N ILE A 65 7.36 3.03 17.10
CA ILE A 65 7.98 4.25 17.66
C ILE A 65 9.41 3.96 18.12
N PHE A 66 9.61 2.83 18.80
CA PHE A 66 10.94 2.46 19.28
C PHE A 66 11.91 2.20 18.11
N SER A 67 11.44 1.59 17.02
CA SER A 67 12.25 1.29 15.84
C SER A 67 12.39 2.47 14.85
N ALA A 68 11.67 3.58 15.04
CA ALA A 68 11.70 4.75 14.14
C ALA A 68 13.11 5.32 13.85
N PRO A 69 14.10 5.30 14.79
CA PRO A 69 15.46 5.71 14.46
C PRO A 69 16.16 4.85 13.40
N ALA A 70 15.75 3.60 13.22
CA ALA A 70 16.26 2.75 12.14
C ALA A 70 15.62 3.08 10.77
N LEU A 71 14.42 3.68 10.77
CA LEU A 71 13.75 4.14 9.56
C LEU A 71 14.27 5.52 9.09
N TYR A 72 14.58 6.41 10.04
CA TYR A 72 15.04 7.78 9.79
C TYR A 72 16.50 7.95 10.28
N THR A 73 17.44 7.26 9.62
CA THR A 73 18.85 7.16 10.04
C THR A 73 19.59 8.50 10.07
N HIS A 74 19.10 9.50 9.33
CA HIS A 74 19.68 10.85 9.25
C HIS A 74 19.16 11.79 10.35
N LEU A 75 18.23 11.34 11.22
CA LEU A 75 17.68 12.17 12.29
C LEU A 75 18.13 11.69 13.68
N HIS A 76 18.19 12.64 14.62
CA HIS A 76 18.38 12.29 16.03
C HIS A 76 17.23 11.37 16.51
N PRO A 77 17.48 10.36 17.37
CA PRO A 77 16.49 9.36 17.76
C PRO A 77 15.15 9.92 18.25
N VAL A 78 15.18 11.02 19.01
CA VAL A 78 13.94 11.68 19.49
C VAL A 78 13.15 12.29 18.34
N ARG A 79 13.83 13.02 17.44
CA ARG A 79 13.20 13.63 16.26
C ARG A 79 12.64 12.56 15.30
N ALA A 80 13.33 11.43 15.17
CA ALA A 80 12.86 10.30 14.37
C ALA A 80 11.54 9.71 14.91
N ARG A 81 11.42 9.55 16.24
CA ARG A 81 10.21 9.09 16.91
C ARG A 81 9.06 10.08 16.76
N MET A 82 9.31 11.37 16.96
CA MET A 82 8.31 12.42 16.76
C MET A 82 7.83 12.45 15.31
N LYS A 83 8.76 12.41 14.34
CA LYS A 83 8.41 12.37 12.91
C LYS A 83 7.54 11.16 12.57
N TYR A 84 7.81 9.99 13.16
CA TYR A 84 6.95 8.82 12.98
C TYR A 84 5.57 9.04 13.62
N ALA A 85 5.50 9.48 14.88
CA ALA A 85 4.25 9.68 15.62
C ALA A 85 3.30 10.67 14.90
N PHE A 86 3.83 11.75 14.32
CA PHE A 86 3.07 12.73 13.53
C PHE A 86 2.94 12.38 12.05
N SER A 87 3.43 11.23 11.58
CA SER A 87 3.17 10.76 10.23
C SER A 87 1.76 10.22 10.11
N PHE A 88 1.22 10.18 8.87
CA PHE A 88 -0.08 9.57 8.60
C PHE A 88 -0.21 8.15 9.19
N TYR A 89 0.82 7.33 8.98
CA TYR A 89 0.84 5.98 9.52
C TYR A 89 0.92 5.92 11.06
N GLY A 90 1.68 6.83 11.67
CA GLY A 90 1.75 6.94 13.13
C GLY A 90 0.43 7.37 13.73
N PHE A 91 -0.28 8.30 13.09
CA PHE A 91 -1.61 8.74 13.47
C PHE A 91 -2.63 7.59 13.38
N VAL A 92 -2.65 6.84 12.27
CA VAL A 92 -3.53 5.67 12.10
C VAL A 92 -3.25 4.61 13.16
N ASP A 93 -1.98 4.32 13.44
CA ASP A 93 -1.59 3.36 14.47
C ASP A 93 -2.04 3.83 15.87
N LEU A 94 -1.90 5.12 16.19
CA LEU A 94 -2.36 5.72 17.44
C LEU A 94 -3.88 5.60 17.60
N VAL A 95 -4.65 5.97 16.58
CA VAL A 95 -6.11 5.91 16.61
C VAL A 95 -6.61 4.47 16.75
N ALA A 96 -5.93 3.51 16.12
CA ALA A 96 -6.25 2.09 16.27
C ALA A 96 -6.03 1.55 17.70
N CYS A 97 -5.21 2.23 18.51
CA CYS A 97 -4.99 1.89 19.94
C CYS A 97 -5.99 2.56 20.89
N LEU A 98 -6.66 3.64 20.43
CA LEU A 98 -7.57 4.41 21.28
C LEU A 98 -8.64 3.55 21.98
N PRO A 99 -9.29 2.58 21.34
CA PRO A 99 -10.30 1.75 21.98
C PRO A 99 -9.78 1.07 23.26
N TRP A 100 -8.56 0.52 23.22
CA TRP A 100 -7.96 -0.10 24.40
C TRP A 100 -7.70 0.92 25.53
N ILE A 101 -7.17 2.10 25.18
CA ILE A 101 -6.87 3.17 26.12
C ILE A 101 -8.16 3.72 26.73
N LEU A 102 -9.17 4.02 25.91
CA LEU A 102 -10.43 4.58 26.37
C LEU A 102 -11.23 3.60 27.23
N THR A 103 -11.24 2.31 26.90
CA THR A 103 -11.90 1.28 27.70
C THR A 103 -11.27 1.16 29.10
N TYR A 104 -9.95 1.33 29.20
CA TYR A 104 -9.26 1.31 30.49
C TYR A 104 -9.72 2.45 31.43
N PHE A 105 -9.96 3.66 30.86
CA PHE A 105 -10.35 4.84 31.64
C PHE A 105 -11.87 4.97 31.86
N TYR A 106 -12.69 4.43 30.97
CA TYR A 106 -14.14 4.70 30.92
C TYR A 106 -14.98 3.42 30.83
N TRP A 107 -14.63 2.38 31.59
CA TRP A 107 -15.28 1.06 31.58
C TRP A 107 -16.80 1.11 31.79
N ASP A 108 -17.34 2.09 32.55
CA ASP A 108 -18.71 2.11 33.02
C ASP A 108 -19.64 3.19 32.41
N SER A 109 -19.27 3.77 31.29
CA SER A 109 -20.06 4.87 30.74
C SER A 109 -20.66 4.57 29.34
N GLN A 110 -21.78 5.26 29.03
CA GLN A 110 -22.37 5.29 27.69
C GLN A 110 -21.36 5.71 26.58
N VAL A 111 -20.19 6.18 26.98
CA VAL A 111 -19.03 6.50 26.13
C VAL A 111 -18.51 5.27 25.37
N VAL A 112 -18.81 4.04 25.82
CA VAL A 112 -18.44 2.81 25.10
C VAL A 112 -18.93 2.81 23.65
N HIS A 113 -20.08 3.41 23.35
CA HIS A 113 -20.58 3.52 21.97
C HIS A 113 -19.76 4.50 21.11
N ILE A 114 -19.15 5.53 21.72
CA ILE A 114 -18.25 6.48 21.03
C ILE A 114 -16.90 5.80 20.72
N ILE A 115 -16.51 4.80 21.51
CA ILE A 115 -15.28 4.01 21.32
C ILE A 115 -15.30 3.24 19.99
N ILE A 116 -16.47 2.99 19.41
CA ILE A 116 -16.60 2.33 18.10
C ILE A 116 -16.08 3.20 16.95
N LEU A 117 -16.18 4.53 17.04
CA LEU A 117 -15.72 5.43 15.97
C LEU A 117 -14.23 5.25 15.62
N PRO A 118 -13.27 5.12 16.56
CA PRO A 118 -11.90 4.83 16.25
C PRO A 118 -11.68 3.52 15.48
N TYR A 119 -12.61 2.55 15.58
CA TYR A 119 -12.49 1.29 14.83
C TYR A 119 -12.61 1.47 13.33
N ILE A 120 -13.32 2.50 12.84
CA ILE A 120 -13.35 2.84 11.42
C ILE A 120 -11.92 3.10 10.91
N PHE A 121 -11.07 3.71 11.73
CA PHE A 121 -9.68 4.00 11.38
C PHE A 121 -8.79 2.75 11.31
N ILE A 122 -9.19 1.62 11.90
CA ILE A 122 -8.46 0.36 11.76
C ILE A 122 -8.41 -0.10 10.30
N ILE A 123 -9.43 0.23 9.50
CA ILE A 123 -9.44 -0.04 8.06
C ILE A 123 -8.24 0.63 7.38
N PHE A 124 -7.84 1.82 7.80
CA PHE A 124 -6.66 2.50 7.25
C PHE A 124 -5.34 1.78 7.54
N LYS A 125 -5.28 0.91 8.57
CA LYS A 125 -4.11 0.04 8.77
C LYS A 125 -3.92 -0.94 7.61
N LEU A 126 -5.00 -1.32 6.88
CA LEU A 126 -4.92 -2.16 5.68
C LEU A 126 -4.11 -1.49 4.57
N ILE A 127 -4.09 -0.15 4.50
CA ILE A 127 -3.31 0.60 3.50
C ILE A 127 -1.83 0.22 3.61
N ARG A 128 -1.28 0.12 4.82
CA ARG A 128 0.10 -0.31 5.05
C ARG A 128 0.32 -1.79 4.73
N HIS A 129 -0.67 -2.64 5.02
CA HIS A 129 -0.58 -4.08 4.93
C HIS A 129 -1.03 -4.64 3.57
N SER A 130 -1.47 -3.82 2.64
CA SER A 130 -1.89 -4.22 1.30
C SER A 130 -1.13 -3.47 0.22
N ARG A 131 -0.42 -4.21 -0.63
CA ARG A 131 0.28 -3.64 -1.80
C ARG A 131 -0.69 -2.93 -2.75
N SER A 132 -1.91 -3.46 -2.89
CA SER A 132 -2.93 -2.87 -3.75
C SER A 132 -3.35 -1.47 -3.27
N PHE A 133 -3.57 -1.30 -1.97
CA PHE A 133 -3.89 0.03 -1.42
C PHE A 133 -2.71 1.01 -1.52
N GLN A 134 -1.47 0.53 -1.38
CA GLN A 134 -0.29 1.37 -1.59
C GLN A 134 -0.18 1.85 -3.04
N ILE A 135 -0.52 0.99 -4.02
CA ILE A 135 -0.57 1.37 -5.44
C ILE A 135 -1.61 2.45 -5.66
N ILE A 136 -2.84 2.27 -5.15
CA ILE A 136 -3.93 3.26 -5.25
C ILE A 136 -3.50 4.59 -4.63
N GLY A 137 -2.90 4.56 -3.44
CA GLY A 137 -2.38 5.76 -2.79
C GLY A 137 -1.32 6.47 -3.63
N HIS A 138 -0.41 5.70 -4.25
CA HIS A 138 0.60 6.27 -5.15
C HIS A 138 0.00 6.89 -6.41
N VAL A 139 -1.00 6.22 -7.01
CA VAL A 139 -1.77 6.75 -8.15
C VAL A 139 -2.41 8.09 -7.77
N LEU A 140 -3.14 8.16 -6.66
CA LEU A 140 -3.82 9.41 -6.24
C LEU A 140 -2.83 10.56 -5.99
N VAL A 141 -1.68 10.26 -5.39
CA VAL A 141 -0.64 11.26 -5.14
C VAL A 141 0.01 11.72 -6.45
N SER A 142 0.20 10.83 -7.44
CA SER A 142 0.83 11.17 -8.71
C SER A 142 0.01 12.13 -9.58
N VAL A 143 -1.32 12.16 -9.40
CA VAL A 143 -2.25 13.03 -10.15
C VAL A 143 -3.02 13.99 -9.23
N LYS A 144 -2.45 14.32 -8.08
CA LYS A 144 -3.12 15.17 -7.06
C LYS A 144 -3.48 16.55 -7.60
N ASP A 145 -2.65 17.15 -8.45
CA ASP A 145 -2.83 18.51 -8.95
C ASP A 145 -3.96 18.55 -9.98
N GLU A 146 -4.02 17.55 -10.85
CA GLU A 146 -5.12 17.35 -11.81
C GLU A 146 -6.44 17.08 -11.09
N LEU A 147 -6.41 16.20 -10.07
CA LEU A 147 -7.58 15.91 -9.25
C LEU A 147 -8.05 17.13 -8.47
N THR A 148 -7.14 17.92 -7.90
CA THR A 148 -7.48 19.14 -7.19
C THR A 148 -8.19 20.12 -8.12
N THR A 149 -7.70 20.29 -9.34
CA THR A 149 -8.32 21.14 -10.35
C THR A 149 -9.71 20.64 -10.72
N ALA A 150 -9.85 19.34 -10.98
CA ALA A 150 -11.13 18.73 -11.34
C ALA A 150 -12.16 18.84 -10.21
N TYR A 151 -11.80 18.52 -8.96
CA TYR A 151 -12.71 18.61 -7.82
C TYR A 151 -13.06 20.08 -7.48
N THR A 152 -12.14 21.02 -7.66
CA THR A 152 -12.42 22.45 -7.49
C THR A 152 -13.46 22.92 -8.50
N ALA A 153 -13.32 22.53 -9.77
CA ALA A 153 -14.32 22.83 -10.79
C ALA A 153 -15.69 22.20 -10.47
N CYS A 154 -15.71 20.93 -10.02
CA CYS A 154 -16.94 20.28 -9.56
C CYS A 154 -17.59 21.06 -8.41
N LEU A 155 -16.81 21.46 -7.41
CA LEU A 155 -17.33 22.18 -6.24
C LEU A 155 -17.93 23.54 -6.63
N ILE A 156 -17.30 24.28 -7.53
CA ILE A 156 -17.83 25.54 -8.07
C ILE A 156 -19.16 25.29 -8.77
N MET A 157 -19.24 24.28 -9.63
CA MET A 157 -20.46 23.97 -10.38
C MET A 157 -21.61 23.52 -9.47
N VAL A 158 -21.33 22.66 -8.48
CA VAL A 158 -22.30 22.24 -7.47
C VAL A 158 -22.82 23.43 -6.68
N SER A 159 -21.91 24.33 -6.22
CA SER A 159 -22.30 25.51 -5.48
C SER A 159 -23.15 26.46 -6.30
N PHE A 160 -22.78 26.70 -7.55
CA PHE A 160 -23.56 27.52 -8.48
C PHE A 160 -24.97 26.94 -8.73
N SER A 161 -25.03 25.63 -9.00
CA SER A 161 -26.28 24.90 -9.21
C SER A 161 -27.19 24.96 -7.98
N SER A 162 -26.61 24.83 -6.79
CA SER A 162 -27.30 24.92 -5.51
C SER A 162 -27.95 26.29 -5.29
N ILE A 163 -27.20 27.38 -5.56
CA ILE A 163 -27.71 28.72 -5.42
C ILE A 163 -28.87 28.97 -6.40
N LEU A 164 -28.70 28.60 -7.67
CA LEU A 164 -29.75 28.76 -8.67
C LEU A 164 -31.02 27.99 -8.30
N MET A 165 -30.90 26.73 -7.91
CA MET A 165 -32.04 25.88 -7.56
C MET A 165 -32.76 26.45 -6.31
N TYR A 166 -32.02 26.93 -5.32
CA TYR A 166 -32.60 27.54 -4.15
C TYR A 166 -33.53 28.73 -4.53
N TYR A 167 -33.05 29.67 -5.34
CA TYR A 167 -33.85 30.82 -5.72
C TYR A 167 -35.04 30.49 -6.62
N ILE A 168 -34.98 29.42 -7.40
CA ILE A 168 -36.07 28.98 -8.28
C ILE A 168 -37.16 28.26 -7.48
N GLU A 169 -36.78 27.38 -6.55
CA GLU A 169 -37.73 26.48 -5.88
C GLU A 169 -38.21 26.96 -4.50
N ARG A 170 -37.49 27.87 -3.83
CA ARG A 170 -37.78 28.32 -2.46
C ARG A 170 -39.22 28.85 -2.27
N ASN A 171 -39.82 29.50 -3.29
CA ASN A 171 -41.16 30.04 -3.20
C ASN A 171 -42.23 28.96 -3.45
N ALA A 172 -41.93 27.97 -4.24
CA ALA A 172 -42.82 26.85 -4.53
C ALA A 172 -42.75 25.73 -3.48
N GLN A 173 -41.55 25.58 -2.83
CA GLN A 173 -41.31 24.54 -1.85
C GLN A 173 -40.49 25.11 -0.66
N PRO A 174 -41.02 26.01 0.15
CA PRO A 174 -40.31 26.65 1.26
C PRO A 174 -39.85 25.68 2.35
N ASP A 175 -40.57 24.55 2.52
CA ASP A 175 -40.28 23.54 3.53
C ASP A 175 -39.22 22.51 3.04
N VAL A 176 -38.95 22.43 1.73
CA VAL A 176 -37.99 21.51 1.12
C VAL A 176 -36.68 22.23 0.81
N PHE A 177 -36.75 23.36 0.08
CA PHE A 177 -35.61 24.23 -0.23
C PHE A 177 -35.51 25.36 0.78
N ARG A 178 -35.36 25.04 2.08
CA ARG A 178 -35.37 25.99 3.19
C ARG A 178 -34.20 26.95 3.17
N ASN A 179 -33.04 26.47 2.72
CA ASN A 179 -31.79 27.22 2.66
C ASN A 179 -30.89 26.65 1.54
N ILE A 180 -29.77 27.34 1.31
CA ILE A 180 -28.78 26.95 0.28
C ILE A 180 -28.15 25.58 0.64
N GLY A 181 -28.06 25.22 1.92
CA GLY A 181 -27.53 23.91 2.34
C GLY A 181 -28.39 22.73 1.87
N ASP A 182 -29.73 22.84 2.00
CA ASP A 182 -30.65 21.83 1.48
C ASP A 182 -30.55 21.72 -0.07
N SER A 183 -30.40 22.86 -0.74
CA SER A 183 -30.18 22.88 -2.19
C SER A 183 -28.81 22.35 -2.60
N PHE A 184 -27.80 22.51 -1.74
CA PHE A 184 -26.45 21.96 -1.96
C PHE A 184 -26.49 20.43 -1.83
N TRP A 185 -27.19 19.91 -0.82
CA TRP A 185 -27.46 18.48 -0.72
C TRP A 185 -28.08 17.93 -1.99
N TRP A 186 -29.17 18.55 -2.47
CA TRP A 186 -29.81 18.15 -3.73
C TRP A 186 -28.84 18.19 -4.92
N ALA A 187 -28.05 19.25 -5.05
CA ALA A 187 -27.09 19.38 -6.13
C ALA A 187 -26.03 18.29 -6.07
N VAL A 188 -25.42 18.02 -4.91
CA VAL A 188 -24.45 16.94 -4.73
C VAL A 188 -25.02 15.59 -5.11
N VAL A 189 -26.22 15.27 -4.62
CA VAL A 189 -26.91 13.99 -4.88
C VAL A 189 -27.24 13.84 -6.37
N THR A 190 -27.60 14.94 -7.04
CA THR A 190 -27.90 14.97 -8.49
C THR A 190 -26.62 14.82 -9.31
N PHE A 191 -25.57 15.58 -8.99
CA PHE A 191 -24.26 15.49 -9.67
C PHE A 191 -23.64 14.11 -9.55
N THR A 192 -23.73 13.51 -8.37
CA THR A 192 -23.19 12.15 -8.12
C THR A 192 -24.06 11.04 -8.72
N THR A 193 -25.14 11.38 -9.41
CA THR A 193 -26.11 10.44 -9.97
C THR A 193 -26.78 9.52 -8.94
N THR A 194 -26.75 9.89 -7.65
CA THR A 194 -27.33 9.10 -6.56
C THR A 194 -28.87 9.17 -6.57
N GLY A 195 -29.43 10.40 -6.58
CA GLY A 195 -30.87 10.63 -6.74
C GLY A 195 -31.74 10.02 -5.66
N TYR A 196 -31.53 10.30 -4.38
CA TYR A 196 -32.35 9.76 -3.28
C TYR A 196 -33.84 10.06 -3.41
N GLY A 197 -34.21 11.18 -4.06
CA GLY A 197 -35.60 11.56 -4.27
C GLY A 197 -36.26 12.22 -3.06
N ASP A 198 -35.51 12.53 -2.04
CA ASP A 198 -35.94 13.27 -0.83
C ASP A 198 -36.14 14.76 -1.11
N ILE A 199 -35.32 15.34 -2.00
CA ILE A 199 -35.42 16.71 -2.50
C ILE A 199 -35.35 16.69 -4.01
N TYR A 200 -36.32 17.35 -4.68
CA TYR A 200 -36.37 17.47 -6.16
C TYR A 200 -37.17 18.71 -6.60
N PRO A 201 -36.83 19.33 -7.76
CA PRO A 201 -37.54 20.49 -8.25
C PRO A 201 -38.96 20.13 -8.76
N ILE A 202 -39.95 20.99 -8.43
CA ILE A 202 -41.32 20.86 -8.91
C ILE A 202 -41.71 21.90 -9.97
N THR A 203 -41.04 23.07 -9.94
CA THR A 203 -41.33 24.13 -10.91
C THR A 203 -40.85 23.74 -12.31
N PRO A 204 -41.51 24.24 -13.39
CA PRO A 204 -41.02 23.98 -14.74
C PRO A 204 -39.60 24.45 -15.00
N LEU A 205 -39.22 25.61 -14.44
CA LEU A 205 -37.89 26.18 -14.56
C LEU A 205 -36.87 25.33 -13.77
N GLY A 206 -37.20 24.92 -12.54
CA GLY A 206 -36.35 24.05 -11.73
C GLY A 206 -36.13 22.69 -12.39
N LYS A 207 -37.17 22.10 -13.02
CA LYS A 207 -37.05 20.85 -13.79
C LYS A 207 -36.10 21.01 -14.98
N LEU A 208 -36.26 22.11 -15.75
CA LEU A 208 -35.37 22.41 -16.88
C LEU A 208 -33.90 22.57 -16.40
N LEU A 209 -33.69 23.34 -15.34
CA LEU A 209 -32.38 23.50 -14.74
C LEU A 209 -31.81 22.16 -14.24
N GLY A 210 -32.66 21.33 -13.61
CA GLY A 210 -32.29 19.98 -13.15
C GLY A 210 -31.76 19.09 -14.27
N ILE A 211 -32.43 19.10 -15.45
CA ILE A 211 -31.97 18.37 -16.64
C ILE A 211 -30.56 18.85 -17.05
N ILE A 212 -30.36 20.15 -17.16
CA ILE A 212 -29.06 20.74 -17.56
C ILE A 212 -27.97 20.35 -16.56
N ILE A 213 -28.26 20.49 -15.28
CA ILE A 213 -27.33 20.17 -14.18
C ILE A 213 -26.97 18.68 -14.20
N SER A 214 -27.94 17.79 -14.42
CA SER A 214 -27.69 16.34 -14.49
C SER A 214 -26.76 15.98 -15.66
N LEU A 215 -26.94 16.57 -16.84
CA LEU A 215 -26.08 16.35 -17.99
C LEU A 215 -24.65 16.86 -17.73
N ILE A 216 -24.51 18.04 -17.15
CA ILE A 216 -23.20 18.60 -16.77
C ILE A 216 -22.56 17.73 -15.68
N GLY A 217 -23.35 17.27 -14.69
CA GLY A 217 -22.88 16.44 -13.59
C GLY A 217 -22.22 15.15 -14.06
N ILE A 218 -22.84 14.46 -15.03
CA ILE A 218 -22.25 13.23 -15.63
C ILE A 218 -20.88 13.54 -16.25
N ALA A 219 -20.78 14.61 -17.04
CA ALA A 219 -19.52 15.01 -17.67
C ALA A 219 -18.44 15.39 -16.63
N MET A 220 -18.82 16.11 -15.59
CA MET A 220 -17.90 16.57 -14.54
C MET A 220 -17.34 15.43 -13.70
N ILE A 221 -18.13 14.40 -13.38
CA ILE A 221 -17.65 13.22 -12.63
C ILE A 221 -16.77 12.32 -13.50
N ALA A 222 -17.01 12.28 -14.80
CA ALA A 222 -16.18 11.51 -15.72
C ALA A 222 -14.71 11.97 -15.73
N ILE A 223 -14.45 13.27 -15.49
CA ILE A 223 -13.09 13.83 -15.52
C ILE A 223 -12.21 13.25 -14.42
N PRO A 224 -12.53 13.33 -13.10
CA PRO A 224 -11.71 12.71 -12.05
C PRO A 224 -11.55 11.20 -12.23
N THR A 225 -12.63 10.52 -12.66
CA THR A 225 -12.62 9.07 -12.91
C THR A 225 -11.65 8.72 -14.03
N GLY A 226 -11.65 9.48 -15.12
CA GLY A 226 -10.72 9.30 -16.24
C GLY A 226 -9.27 9.56 -15.85
N ILE A 227 -8.99 10.62 -15.06
CA ILE A 227 -7.66 10.94 -14.55
C ILE A 227 -7.12 9.79 -13.70
N ILE A 228 -7.91 9.30 -12.73
CA ILE A 228 -7.50 8.17 -11.87
C ILE A 228 -7.27 6.91 -12.70
N GLY A 229 -8.18 6.60 -13.62
CA GLY A 229 -8.11 5.42 -14.48
C GLY A 229 -6.85 5.42 -15.36
N SER A 230 -6.56 6.53 -16.03
CA SER A 230 -5.37 6.67 -16.87
C SER A 230 -4.08 6.58 -16.06
N ALA A 231 -4.02 7.24 -14.90
CA ALA A 231 -2.85 7.18 -14.02
C ALA A 231 -2.61 5.76 -13.49
N PHE A 232 -3.66 5.03 -13.14
CA PHE A 232 -3.55 3.65 -12.71
C PHE A 232 -2.96 2.76 -13.81
N VAL A 233 -3.47 2.88 -15.03
CA VAL A 233 -2.97 2.12 -16.18
C VAL A 233 -1.50 2.45 -16.45
N ASN A 234 -1.10 3.72 -16.43
CA ASN A 234 0.27 4.16 -16.65
C ASN A 234 1.23 3.57 -15.60
N ILE A 235 0.89 3.64 -14.32
CA ILE A 235 1.71 3.09 -13.23
C ILE A 235 1.82 1.56 -13.33
N MET A 236 0.76 0.86 -13.72
CA MET A 236 0.81 -0.59 -13.93
C MET A 236 1.69 -0.98 -15.11
N GLN A 237 1.63 -0.24 -16.21
CA GLN A 237 2.49 -0.45 -17.36
C GLN A 237 3.96 -0.18 -17.05
N GLU A 238 4.27 0.91 -16.33
CA GLU A 238 5.62 1.23 -15.89
C GLU A 238 6.23 0.11 -15.03
N ARG A 239 5.49 -0.37 -14.04
CA ARG A 239 5.91 -1.52 -13.19
C ARG A 239 6.17 -2.77 -14.02
N SER A 240 5.29 -3.07 -14.97
CA SER A 240 5.44 -4.24 -15.85
C SER A 240 6.72 -4.13 -16.71
N ARG A 241 7.02 -2.93 -17.21
CA ARG A 241 8.27 -2.65 -17.96
C ARG A 241 9.51 -2.83 -17.07
N GLU A 242 9.50 -2.24 -15.88
CA GLU A 242 10.61 -2.40 -14.92
C GLU A 242 10.86 -3.87 -14.54
N GLU A 243 9.80 -4.65 -14.32
CA GLU A 243 9.93 -6.08 -14.04
C GLU A 243 10.51 -6.85 -15.22
N MET A 244 10.09 -6.53 -16.44
CA MET A 244 10.62 -7.13 -17.66
C MET A 244 12.11 -6.81 -17.82
N GLU A 245 12.50 -5.54 -17.65
CA GLU A 245 13.91 -5.14 -17.71
C GLU A 245 14.77 -5.83 -16.65
N ARG A 246 14.26 -5.95 -15.41
CA ARG A 246 14.96 -6.67 -14.34
C ARG A 246 15.15 -8.16 -14.68
N ARG A 247 14.16 -8.80 -15.30
CA ARG A 247 14.27 -10.20 -15.78
C ARG A 247 15.27 -10.33 -16.90
N LEU A 248 15.29 -9.40 -17.85
CA LEU A 248 16.26 -9.41 -18.96
C LEU A 248 17.70 -9.23 -18.44
N LYS A 249 17.92 -8.24 -17.56
CA LYS A 249 19.23 -8.02 -16.93
C LYS A 249 19.73 -9.25 -16.16
N LYS A 250 18.84 -9.94 -15.44
CA LYS A 250 19.22 -11.18 -14.74
C LYS A 250 19.63 -12.28 -15.71
N LYS A 251 18.88 -12.48 -16.80
CA LYS A 251 19.22 -13.47 -17.82
C LYS A 251 20.57 -13.17 -18.47
N GLN A 252 20.84 -11.90 -18.80
CA GLN A 252 22.12 -11.49 -19.36
C GLN A 252 23.28 -11.79 -18.40
N GLN A 253 23.12 -11.49 -17.11
CA GLN A 253 24.13 -11.80 -16.09
C GLN A 253 24.37 -13.32 -15.91
N GLU A 254 23.30 -14.13 -16.02
CA GLU A 254 23.43 -15.59 -15.98
C GLU A 254 24.16 -16.14 -17.21
N GLU A 255 23.84 -15.63 -18.41
CA GLU A 255 24.53 -15.99 -19.65
C GLU A 255 26.01 -15.56 -19.66
N GLU A 256 26.32 -14.37 -19.17
CA GLU A 256 27.71 -13.89 -19.00
C GLU A 256 28.53 -14.81 -18.08
N LYS A 257 27.95 -15.19 -16.93
CA LYS A 257 28.60 -16.13 -16.00
C LYS A 257 28.84 -17.51 -16.61
N GLU A 258 27.86 -18.05 -17.32
CA GLU A 258 28.02 -19.33 -18.01
C GLU A 258 29.12 -19.27 -19.09
N GLN A 259 29.20 -18.14 -19.82
CA GLN A 259 30.25 -17.96 -20.81
C GLN A 259 31.65 -17.85 -20.17
N GLU A 260 31.75 -17.17 -19.04
CA GLU A 260 32.98 -17.05 -18.28
C GLU A 260 33.43 -18.41 -17.70
N GLU A 261 32.52 -19.18 -17.13
CA GLU A 261 32.79 -20.56 -16.66
C GLU A 261 33.28 -21.47 -17.80
N LYS A 262 32.62 -21.41 -18.97
CA LYS A 262 33.03 -22.19 -20.16
C LYS A 262 34.41 -21.77 -20.68
N LYS A 263 34.78 -20.49 -20.60
CA LYS A 263 36.13 -20.00 -20.95
C LYS A 263 37.16 -20.55 -19.97
N LEU A 264 36.93 -20.43 -18.67
CA LEU A 264 37.83 -20.93 -17.65
C LEU A 264 38.02 -22.46 -17.73
N GLU A 265 36.97 -23.22 -18.04
CA GLU A 265 37.06 -24.66 -18.25
C GLU A 265 37.93 -25.02 -19.47
N LYS A 266 37.78 -24.27 -20.60
CA LYS A 266 38.61 -24.46 -21.80
C LYS A 266 40.07 -24.13 -21.51
N GLU A 267 40.37 -23.03 -20.82
CA GLU A 267 41.75 -22.67 -20.43
C GLU A 267 42.36 -23.71 -19.48
N GLY A 268 41.57 -24.20 -18.51
CA GLY A 268 42.02 -25.28 -17.62
C GLY A 268 42.37 -26.57 -18.38
N LYS A 269 41.57 -26.97 -19.36
CA LYS A 269 41.85 -28.13 -20.23
C LYS A 269 43.12 -27.92 -21.07
N LEU A 270 43.31 -26.70 -21.61
CA LEU A 270 44.50 -26.34 -22.38
C LEU A 270 45.79 -26.40 -21.54
N ILE A 271 45.75 -25.89 -20.34
CA ILE A 271 46.88 -25.91 -19.38
C ILE A 271 47.23 -27.36 -19.02
N LYS A 272 46.22 -28.22 -18.75
CA LYS A 272 46.39 -29.64 -18.41
C LYS A 272 47.05 -30.40 -19.59
N GLY A 273 46.57 -30.18 -20.80
CA GLY A 273 47.16 -30.76 -22.03
C GLY A 273 48.62 -30.33 -22.26
N LYS A 274 48.94 -29.04 -22.02
CA LYS A 274 50.34 -28.55 -22.11
C LYS A 274 51.24 -29.21 -21.05
N ARG A 275 50.78 -29.43 -19.82
CA ARG A 275 51.52 -30.12 -18.75
C ARG A 275 51.79 -31.58 -19.10
N GLU A 276 50.79 -32.30 -19.61
CA GLU A 276 50.94 -33.70 -20.03
C GLU A 276 51.94 -33.86 -21.20
N ASN A 277 51.86 -32.95 -22.19
CA ASN A 277 52.82 -32.97 -23.31
C ASN A 277 54.24 -32.64 -22.85
N SER A 278 54.43 -31.72 -21.92
CA SER A 278 55.74 -31.42 -21.36
C SER A 278 56.30 -32.59 -20.55
N GLN A 279 55.47 -33.30 -19.78
CA GLN A 279 55.88 -34.50 -19.05
C GLN A 279 56.26 -35.65 -20.01
N LYS A 280 55.51 -35.85 -21.10
CA LYS A 280 55.85 -36.85 -22.14
C LYS A 280 57.18 -36.49 -22.83
N LYS A 281 57.43 -35.19 -23.09
CA LYS A 281 58.70 -34.74 -23.70
C LYS A 281 59.88 -34.95 -22.73
N ILE A 282 59.71 -34.68 -21.46
CA ILE A 282 60.74 -34.91 -20.42
C ILE A 282 61.04 -36.44 -20.30
N LYS A 283 60.02 -37.28 -20.25
CA LYS A 283 60.20 -38.77 -20.20
C LYS A 283 60.93 -39.29 -21.43
N ARG A 284 60.70 -38.75 -22.65
CA ARG A 284 61.39 -39.12 -23.87
C ARG A 284 62.88 -38.71 -23.83
N ILE A 285 63.15 -37.50 -23.27
CA ILE A 285 64.55 -37.03 -23.10
C ILE A 285 65.28 -37.93 -22.08
N PHE A 286 64.69 -38.23 -20.96
CA PHE A 286 65.26 -39.15 -19.96
C PHE A 286 65.52 -40.55 -20.54
N LYS A 287 64.60 -41.09 -21.37
CA LYS A 287 64.80 -42.38 -22.04
C LYS A 287 65.99 -42.34 -23.03
N LYS A 288 66.13 -41.27 -23.82
CA LYS A 288 67.28 -41.08 -24.73
C LYS A 288 68.62 -40.92 -24.00
N VAL A 289 68.62 -40.34 -22.80
CA VAL A 289 69.86 -40.16 -22.02
C VAL A 289 70.20 -41.47 -21.27
N ALA A 290 69.26 -42.35 -20.97
CA ALA A 290 69.50 -43.61 -20.30
C ALA A 290 69.92 -44.76 -21.27
N ASP A 291 69.49 -44.69 -22.56
CA ASP A 291 69.83 -45.71 -23.56
C ASP A 291 71.35 -45.85 -23.93
N PRO A 292 72.22 -44.81 -23.77
CA PRO A 292 73.67 -45.02 -24.03
C PRO A 292 74.41 -45.84 -22.97
N TYR A 293 73.82 -46.12 -21.85
CA TYR A 293 74.43 -46.89 -20.74
C TYR A 293 74.01 -48.35 -20.65
N LEU A 294 73.11 -48.80 -21.55
CA LEU A 294 72.63 -50.18 -21.59
C LEU A 294 73.28 -51.05 -22.67
N ASP A 295 73.96 -50.44 -23.66
CA ASP A 295 74.64 -51.20 -24.72
C ASP A 295 76.06 -51.63 -24.34
N ASP A 296 76.62 -51.15 -23.20
CA ASP A 296 77.97 -51.58 -22.75
C ASP A 296 77.93 -52.71 -21.69
N ALA A 297 76.79 -53.30 -21.37
CA ALA A 297 76.68 -54.39 -20.39
C ALA A 297 76.67 -55.82 -20.99
N ASP A 298 76.65 -55.93 -22.32
CA ASP A 298 76.62 -57.29 -22.98
C ASP A 298 77.91 -57.61 -23.79
N MET A 299 79.04 -56.97 -23.44
CA MET A 299 80.34 -57.46 -23.94
C MET A 299 81.33 -57.64 -22.78
N ASN A 300 81.15 -58.71 -22.01
CA ASN A 300 82.21 -59.46 -21.37
C ASN A 300 81.64 -60.81 -20.79
#